data_2414294a8ed017757f88bfe5c781cd1c
#
_entry.id   2414294a8ed017757f88bfe5c781cd1c
#
_cell.length_a   1.000
_cell.length_b   1.000
_cell.length_c   1.000
_cell.angle_alpha   90.00
_cell.angle_beta   90.00
_cell.angle_gamma   90.00
#
_symmetry.space_group_name_H-M   'P 1'
#
loop_
_entity.id
_entity.type
_entity.pdbx_description
1 polymer ?
#
loop_
_entity_poly.entity_id
_entity_poly.type
_entity_poly.pdbx_seq_one_letter_code
_entity_poly.pdbx_strand_id
1 'polypeptide(L)'
;STTADVRNMLEIFLLEAGIKPAFYESEYNKYYEDAVFPNPALEKFRPDVILVFTSMVNIVHMPLPTDTPAVVEEKIRHEYERFHTVWEKLRTQYGAVIIQNNMDPSYEQSLGSLDAVLPAGANRFIAALNERFAAYASTQDNFYLYDLNAAAARVGLNTWHNRFQYYAYKFAMNYDVLPTVAHGIANIVKVILGKTKKCLVLDLDNTLWGGIIGDDGVNGIAIGHETPQAEAYTEFQRYVLQLKERGVILAVCSKNEDDAARSGFTHPDSVLKADDFVAFKANWNPKNVNIRD
;
A
#
# COMPACT_ATOMS: atom_id res chain seq x y z
N SER A 1 -17.43 4.07 15.28
CA SER A 1 -16.61 2.87 15.07
C SER A 1 -15.43 3.22 14.15
N THR A 2 -14.37 2.44 14.19
CA THR A 2 -13.18 2.65 13.33
C THR A 2 -13.56 2.83 11.85
N THR A 3 -14.50 2.05 11.35
CA THR A 3 -14.94 2.07 9.95
C THR A 3 -15.58 3.40 9.55
N ALA A 4 -16.43 3.99 10.40
CA ALA A 4 -17.08 5.27 10.11
C ALA A 4 -16.06 6.41 9.97
N ASP A 5 -15.02 6.42 10.83
CA ASP A 5 -13.97 7.43 10.76
C ASP A 5 -13.05 7.22 9.56
N VAL A 6 -12.70 5.96 9.25
CA VAL A 6 -11.97 5.61 8.01
C VAL A 6 -12.77 6.08 6.79
N ARG A 7 -14.10 5.86 6.74
CA ARG A 7 -14.96 6.32 5.65
C ARG A 7 -14.89 7.84 5.46
N ASN A 8 -15.00 8.61 6.55
CA ASN A 8 -14.96 10.07 6.47
C ASN A 8 -13.63 10.59 5.91
N MET A 9 -12.52 9.98 6.33
CA MET A 9 -11.19 10.33 5.83
C MET A 9 -10.99 9.85 4.38
N LEU A 10 -11.49 8.66 4.05
CA LEU A 10 -11.45 8.10 2.70
C LEU A 10 -12.19 9.02 1.71
N GLU A 11 -13.36 9.58 2.10
CA GLU A 11 -14.09 10.54 1.28
C GLU A 11 -13.24 11.74 0.88
N ILE A 12 -12.49 12.31 1.83
CA ILE A 12 -11.60 13.45 1.58
C ILE A 12 -10.53 13.09 0.55
N PHE A 13 -9.82 11.97 0.72
CA PHE A 13 -8.78 11.54 -0.22
C PHE A 13 -9.32 11.17 -1.61
N LEU A 14 -10.54 10.65 -1.69
CA LEU A 14 -11.19 10.37 -2.97
C LEU A 14 -11.61 11.67 -3.67
N LEU A 15 -12.17 12.64 -2.95
CA LEU A 15 -12.53 13.96 -3.50
C LEU A 15 -11.29 14.69 -4.01
N GLU A 16 -10.17 14.66 -3.28
CA GLU A 16 -8.88 15.21 -3.72
C GLU A 16 -8.41 14.57 -5.04
N ALA A 17 -8.68 13.29 -5.23
CA ALA A 17 -8.38 12.57 -6.46
C ALA A 17 -9.41 12.80 -7.60
N GLY A 18 -10.41 13.68 -7.40
CA GLY A 18 -11.48 13.94 -8.34
C GLY A 18 -12.49 12.78 -8.46
N ILE A 19 -12.63 11.99 -7.41
CA ILE A 19 -13.60 10.90 -7.29
C ILE A 19 -14.66 11.32 -6.28
N LYS A 20 -15.92 11.43 -6.72
CA LYS A 20 -17.05 11.73 -5.84
C LYS A 20 -17.69 10.42 -5.38
N PRO A 21 -17.43 9.94 -4.16
CA PRO A 21 -17.98 8.68 -3.69
C PRO A 21 -19.44 8.83 -3.22
N ALA A 22 -20.18 7.73 -3.28
CA ALA A 22 -21.37 7.49 -2.50
C ALA A 22 -21.09 6.27 -1.61
N PHE A 23 -21.51 6.31 -0.36
CA PHE A 23 -21.23 5.24 0.60
C PHE A 23 -22.50 4.53 1.06
N TYR A 24 -22.43 3.22 1.12
CA TYR A 24 -23.24 2.37 1.96
C TYR A 24 -22.36 1.87 3.10
N GLU A 25 -22.81 1.99 4.33
CA GLU A 25 -22.08 1.50 5.50
C GLU A 25 -22.88 0.41 6.19
N SER A 26 -22.30 -0.78 6.30
CA SER A 26 -22.84 -1.88 7.06
C SER A 26 -22.88 -1.54 8.55
N GLU A 27 -23.84 -2.09 9.28
CA GLU A 27 -23.86 -2.00 10.73
C GLU A 27 -22.60 -2.63 11.34
N TYR A 28 -22.27 -2.20 12.55
CA TYR A 28 -21.07 -2.65 13.25
C TYR A 28 -20.98 -4.18 13.32
N ASN A 29 -19.86 -4.71 12.85
CA ASN A 29 -19.52 -6.14 12.84
C ASN A 29 -20.48 -7.06 12.06
N LYS A 30 -21.28 -6.52 11.15
CA LYS A 30 -22.24 -7.29 10.33
C LYS A 30 -21.74 -7.59 8.90
N TYR A 31 -20.46 -7.43 8.64
CA TYR A 31 -19.89 -7.69 7.31
C TYR A 31 -20.11 -9.14 6.83
N TYR A 32 -20.15 -10.10 7.76
CA TYR A 32 -20.42 -11.50 7.44
C TYR A 32 -21.90 -11.70 7.09
N GLU A 33 -22.80 -11.19 7.93
CA GLU A 33 -24.24 -11.30 7.73
C GLU A 33 -24.68 -10.62 6.44
N ASP A 34 -24.18 -9.41 6.17
CA ASP A 34 -24.47 -8.65 4.94
C ASP A 34 -23.96 -9.35 3.67
N ALA A 35 -22.93 -10.18 3.78
CA ALA A 35 -22.44 -10.97 2.67
C ALA A 35 -23.24 -12.26 2.46
N VAL A 36 -23.69 -12.91 3.53
CA VAL A 36 -24.26 -14.26 3.47
C VAL A 36 -25.78 -14.25 3.36
N PHE A 37 -26.44 -13.27 3.96
CA PHE A 37 -27.89 -13.14 3.93
C PHE A 37 -28.35 -12.04 2.98
N PRO A 38 -29.60 -12.10 2.45
CA PRO A 38 -30.14 -11.05 1.58
C PRO A 38 -30.11 -9.69 2.28
N ASN A 39 -29.56 -8.68 1.62
CA ASN A 39 -29.56 -7.29 2.08
C ASN A 39 -30.16 -6.38 1.00
N PRO A 40 -31.50 -6.12 1.05
CA PRO A 40 -32.16 -5.30 0.02
C PRO A 40 -31.63 -3.88 -0.11
N ALA A 41 -31.07 -3.30 0.97
CA ALA A 41 -30.50 -1.98 0.94
C ALA A 41 -29.17 -1.96 0.16
N LEU A 42 -28.33 -2.95 0.36
CA LEU A 42 -27.06 -3.12 -0.35
C LEU A 42 -27.32 -3.50 -1.83
N GLU A 43 -28.31 -4.37 -2.09
CA GLU A 43 -28.74 -4.72 -3.45
C GLU A 43 -29.23 -3.49 -4.24
N LYS A 44 -30.01 -2.62 -3.59
CA LYS A 44 -30.47 -1.36 -4.18
C LYS A 44 -29.33 -0.37 -4.42
N PHE A 45 -28.33 -0.35 -3.53
CA PHE A 45 -27.19 0.54 -3.62
C PHE A 45 -26.28 0.21 -4.81
N ARG A 46 -26.12 -1.07 -5.16
CA ARG A 46 -25.28 -1.56 -6.28
C ARG A 46 -23.85 -1.02 -6.22
N PRO A 47 -23.03 -1.47 -5.28
CA PRO A 47 -21.68 -0.95 -5.11
C PRO A 47 -20.77 -1.30 -6.31
N ASP A 48 -19.95 -0.35 -6.75
CA ASP A 48 -18.85 -0.60 -7.69
C ASP A 48 -17.65 -1.24 -6.99
N VAL A 49 -17.41 -0.86 -5.73
CA VAL A 49 -16.32 -1.35 -4.89
C VAL A 49 -16.85 -1.68 -3.51
N ILE A 50 -16.48 -2.82 -2.98
CA ILE A 50 -16.81 -3.25 -1.61
C ILE A 50 -15.51 -3.32 -0.80
N LEU A 51 -15.42 -2.50 0.26
CA LEU A 51 -14.35 -2.57 1.24
C LEU A 51 -14.78 -3.47 2.41
N VAL A 52 -14.13 -4.61 2.56
CA VAL A 52 -14.25 -5.47 3.74
C VAL A 52 -13.12 -5.08 4.70
N PHE A 53 -13.41 -4.15 5.62
CA PHE A 53 -12.43 -3.62 6.55
C PHE A 53 -12.49 -4.36 7.89
N THR A 54 -11.43 -5.08 8.19
CA THR A 54 -11.30 -5.91 9.40
C THR A 54 -9.92 -5.71 10.03
N SER A 55 -9.74 -6.18 11.24
CA SER A 55 -8.48 -6.15 11.97
C SER A 55 -8.32 -7.43 12.79
N MET A 56 -7.21 -7.59 13.48
CA MET A 56 -6.99 -8.75 14.33
C MET A 56 -8.11 -9.00 15.35
N VAL A 57 -8.84 -7.96 15.77
CA VAL A 57 -9.98 -8.10 16.72
C VAL A 57 -11.19 -8.80 16.11
N ASN A 58 -11.23 -8.97 14.80
CA ASN A 58 -12.29 -9.70 14.09
C ASN A 58 -11.99 -11.21 13.94
N ILE A 59 -10.80 -11.67 14.35
CA ILE A 59 -10.47 -13.09 14.39
C ILE A 59 -11.23 -13.75 15.52
N VAL A 60 -12.06 -14.75 15.18
CA VAL A 60 -12.92 -15.45 16.15
C VAL A 60 -12.18 -16.59 16.84
N HIS A 61 -11.34 -17.31 16.08
CA HIS A 61 -10.67 -18.52 16.55
C HIS A 61 -9.18 -18.29 16.82
N MET A 62 -8.85 -17.27 17.63
CA MET A 62 -7.46 -17.08 18.06
C MET A 62 -6.92 -18.33 18.76
N PRO A 63 -5.63 -18.68 18.56
CA PRO A 63 -5.04 -19.83 19.24
C PRO A 63 -4.88 -19.58 20.74
N LEU A 64 -4.97 -20.64 21.52
CA LEU A 64 -4.60 -20.68 22.92
C LEU A 64 -3.16 -21.19 23.06
N PRO A 65 -2.39 -20.75 24.06
CA PRO A 65 -1.02 -21.23 24.29
C PRO A 65 -0.89 -22.75 24.42
N THR A 66 -1.99 -23.43 24.77
CA THR A 66 -2.06 -24.88 24.98
C THR A 66 -2.46 -25.65 23.72
N ASP A 67 -2.81 -24.96 22.62
CA ASP A 67 -3.23 -25.61 21.40
C ASP A 67 -2.06 -26.35 20.73
N THR A 68 -2.38 -27.54 20.26
CA THR A 68 -1.42 -28.33 19.45
C THR A 68 -1.28 -27.72 18.05
N PRO A 69 -0.18 -27.99 17.32
CA PRO A 69 -0.04 -27.49 15.95
C PRO A 69 -1.21 -27.87 15.03
N ALA A 70 -1.80 -29.05 15.21
CA ALA A 70 -2.95 -29.50 14.43
C ALA A 70 -4.21 -28.66 14.71
N VAL A 71 -4.45 -28.33 15.98
CA VAL A 71 -5.57 -27.45 16.38
C VAL A 71 -5.38 -26.03 15.84
N VAL A 72 -4.16 -25.53 15.89
CA VAL A 72 -3.86 -24.19 15.35
C VAL A 72 -4.10 -24.13 13.84
N GLU A 73 -3.64 -25.16 13.10
CA GLU A 73 -3.86 -25.25 11.65
C GLU A 73 -5.36 -25.33 11.30
N GLU A 74 -6.14 -26.06 12.09
CA GLU A 74 -7.58 -26.10 11.92
C GLU A 74 -8.24 -24.73 12.16
N LYS A 75 -7.80 -24.00 13.18
CA LYS A 75 -8.28 -22.65 13.46
C LYS A 75 -7.94 -21.66 12.32
N ILE A 76 -6.71 -21.73 11.77
CA ILE A 76 -6.33 -20.92 10.60
C ILE A 76 -7.23 -21.26 9.41
N ARG A 77 -7.49 -22.55 9.16
CA ARG A 77 -8.37 -22.98 8.08
C ARG A 77 -9.79 -22.44 8.26
N HIS A 78 -10.38 -22.54 9.46
CA HIS A 78 -11.71 -22.04 9.75
C HIS A 78 -11.80 -20.50 9.57
N GLU A 79 -10.81 -19.75 10.06
CA GLU A 79 -10.79 -18.30 9.86
C GLU A 79 -10.70 -17.94 8.38
N TYR A 80 -9.81 -18.59 7.63
CA TYR A 80 -9.70 -18.38 6.19
C TYR A 80 -11.00 -18.70 5.46
N GLU A 81 -11.63 -19.86 5.73
CA GLU A 81 -12.90 -20.27 5.11
C GLU A 81 -14.03 -19.27 5.39
N ARG A 82 -14.06 -18.67 6.58
CA ARG A 82 -15.02 -17.63 6.95
C ARG A 82 -14.86 -16.39 6.07
N PHE A 83 -13.64 -15.89 5.88
CA PHE A 83 -13.36 -14.76 4.98
C PHE A 83 -13.60 -15.13 3.52
N HIS A 84 -13.14 -16.28 3.09
CA HIS A 84 -13.34 -16.78 1.74
C HIS A 84 -14.82 -16.85 1.38
N THR A 85 -15.67 -17.31 2.30
CA THR A 85 -17.14 -17.34 2.13
C THR A 85 -17.67 -15.92 1.91
N VAL A 86 -17.25 -14.93 2.69
CA VAL A 86 -17.64 -13.53 2.52
C VAL A 86 -17.27 -13.04 1.12
N TRP A 87 -16.02 -13.25 0.69
CA TRP A 87 -15.55 -12.76 -0.60
C TRP A 87 -16.31 -13.40 -1.78
N GLU A 88 -16.48 -14.72 -1.76
CA GLU A 88 -17.21 -15.44 -2.82
C GLU A 88 -18.69 -15.02 -2.90
N LYS A 89 -19.34 -14.82 -1.76
CA LYS A 89 -20.72 -14.36 -1.72
C LYS A 89 -20.85 -12.94 -2.26
N LEU A 90 -20.03 -11.99 -1.80
CA LEU A 90 -20.05 -10.61 -2.27
C LEU A 90 -19.74 -10.53 -3.77
N ARG A 91 -18.74 -11.28 -4.25
CA ARG A 91 -18.36 -11.33 -5.66
C ARG A 91 -19.50 -11.87 -6.53
N THR A 92 -20.11 -12.96 -6.11
CA THR A 92 -21.18 -13.61 -6.88
C THR A 92 -22.46 -12.77 -6.89
N GLN A 93 -22.79 -12.13 -5.77
CA GLN A 93 -24.05 -11.39 -5.61
C GLN A 93 -24.01 -10.01 -6.27
N TYR A 94 -22.86 -9.30 -6.16
CA TYR A 94 -22.77 -7.90 -6.59
C TYR A 94 -21.91 -7.68 -7.83
N GLY A 95 -21.00 -8.59 -8.18
CA GLY A 95 -20.04 -8.39 -9.25
C GLY A 95 -19.08 -7.21 -9.02
N ALA A 96 -19.03 -6.69 -7.81
CA ALA A 96 -18.22 -5.53 -7.42
C ALA A 96 -16.76 -5.92 -7.24
N VAL A 97 -15.87 -4.93 -7.35
CA VAL A 97 -14.47 -5.08 -6.97
C VAL A 97 -14.36 -5.16 -5.45
N ILE A 98 -13.63 -6.13 -4.94
CA ILE A 98 -13.43 -6.28 -3.49
C ILE A 98 -12.07 -5.74 -3.09
N ILE A 99 -12.06 -4.93 -2.03
CA ILE A 99 -10.87 -4.54 -1.30
C ILE A 99 -10.97 -5.20 0.08
N GLN A 100 -10.07 -6.12 0.39
CA GLN A 100 -9.87 -6.69 1.73
C GLN A 100 -8.54 -6.17 2.27
N ASN A 101 -8.45 -5.83 3.54
CA ASN A 101 -7.16 -5.68 4.18
C ASN A 101 -6.72 -6.99 4.84
N ASN A 102 -5.41 -7.24 4.92
CA ASN A 102 -4.87 -8.28 5.79
C ASN A 102 -4.97 -7.86 7.26
N MET A 103 -4.67 -8.78 8.18
CA MET A 103 -4.75 -8.51 9.62
C MET A 103 -3.51 -7.77 10.09
N ASP A 104 -3.72 -6.74 10.92
CA ASP A 104 -2.68 -6.06 11.65
C ASP A 104 -2.09 -6.97 12.75
N PRO A 105 -0.82 -6.75 13.16
CA PRO A 105 -0.17 -7.61 14.15
C PRO A 105 -0.74 -7.37 15.54
N SER A 106 -0.73 -8.42 16.37
CA SER A 106 -1.06 -8.30 17.79
C SER A 106 -0.01 -7.49 18.53
N TYR A 107 -0.45 -6.52 19.31
CA TYR A 107 0.42 -5.81 20.26
C TYR A 107 0.90 -6.73 21.40
N GLU A 108 0.03 -7.64 21.84
CA GLU A 108 0.29 -8.52 22.96
C GLU A 108 0.98 -9.81 22.50
N GLN A 109 2.09 -10.12 23.15
CA GLN A 109 2.84 -11.35 22.95
C GLN A 109 2.78 -12.17 24.23
N SER A 110 1.69 -12.91 24.44
CA SER A 110 1.46 -13.69 25.64
C SER A 110 2.52 -14.79 25.87
N LEU A 111 3.18 -15.23 24.79
CA LEU A 111 4.26 -16.21 24.84
C LEU A 111 5.66 -15.56 24.81
N GLY A 112 5.75 -14.21 24.89
CA GLY A 112 7.02 -13.51 24.75
C GLY A 112 7.73 -13.84 23.44
N SER A 113 9.04 -14.11 23.46
CA SER A 113 9.81 -14.47 22.25
C SER A 113 9.36 -15.77 21.59
N LEU A 114 8.67 -16.66 22.30
CA LEU A 114 8.11 -17.88 21.74
C LEU A 114 6.92 -17.63 20.85
N ASP A 115 6.31 -16.45 20.88
CA ASP A 115 5.21 -16.04 20.00
C ASP A 115 5.60 -16.14 18.51
N ALA A 116 6.86 -15.88 18.19
CA ALA A 116 7.38 -16.00 16.82
C ALA A 116 7.69 -17.46 16.42
N VAL A 117 7.88 -18.36 17.39
CA VAL A 117 8.36 -19.74 17.15
C VAL A 117 7.21 -20.75 17.18
N LEU A 118 6.36 -20.65 18.20
CA LEU A 118 5.28 -21.63 18.40
C LEU A 118 4.10 -21.35 17.47
N PRO A 119 3.46 -22.39 16.89
CA PRO A 119 2.26 -22.22 16.07
C PRO A 119 1.13 -21.45 16.78
N ALA A 120 1.01 -21.63 18.09
CA ALA A 120 0.02 -20.95 18.93
C ALA A 120 0.37 -19.47 19.23
N GLY A 121 1.51 -18.96 18.75
CA GLY A 121 1.84 -17.53 18.87
C GLY A 121 0.89 -16.67 18.06
N ALA A 122 0.37 -15.59 18.69
CA ALA A 122 -0.64 -14.74 18.06
C ALA A 122 -0.16 -14.14 16.74
N ASN A 123 1.05 -13.58 16.71
CA ASN A 123 1.59 -12.98 15.49
C ASN A 123 1.95 -14.02 14.43
N ARG A 124 2.38 -15.22 14.83
CA ARG A 124 2.61 -16.32 13.89
C ARG A 124 1.31 -16.81 13.26
N PHE A 125 0.24 -16.92 14.05
CA PHE A 125 -1.10 -17.24 13.55
C PHE A 125 -1.61 -16.20 12.55
N ILE A 126 -1.50 -14.90 12.90
CA ILE A 126 -1.88 -13.78 12.03
C ILE A 126 -1.08 -13.82 10.72
N ALA A 127 0.23 -14.06 10.79
CA ALA A 127 1.08 -14.16 9.60
C ALA A 127 0.65 -15.29 8.67
N ALA A 128 0.33 -16.48 9.22
CA ALA A 128 -0.15 -17.63 8.44
C ALA A 128 -1.53 -17.35 7.79
N LEU A 129 -2.43 -16.65 8.47
CA LEU A 129 -3.71 -16.22 7.92
C LEU A 129 -3.51 -15.18 6.79
N ASN A 130 -2.64 -14.20 7.00
CA ASN A 130 -2.30 -13.17 6.01
C ASN A 130 -1.68 -13.76 4.75
N GLU A 131 -0.85 -14.80 4.88
CA GLU A 131 -0.30 -15.54 3.74
C GLU A 131 -1.41 -16.18 2.88
N ARG A 132 -2.43 -16.75 3.49
CA ARG A 132 -3.60 -17.29 2.77
C ARG A 132 -4.40 -16.21 2.07
N PHE A 133 -4.55 -15.03 2.69
CA PHE A 133 -5.19 -13.87 2.06
C PHE A 133 -4.41 -13.42 0.83
N ALA A 134 -3.09 -13.32 0.95
CA ALA A 134 -2.21 -12.92 -0.17
C ALA A 134 -2.25 -13.96 -1.31
N ALA A 135 -2.22 -15.26 -0.98
CA ALA A 135 -2.31 -16.33 -1.96
C ALA A 135 -3.64 -16.28 -2.73
N TYR A 136 -4.76 -16.05 -2.04
CA TYR A 136 -6.05 -15.85 -2.70
C TYR A 136 -6.04 -14.62 -3.60
N ALA A 137 -5.60 -13.46 -3.08
CA ALA A 137 -5.57 -12.22 -3.83
C ALA A 137 -4.72 -12.30 -5.11
N SER A 138 -3.62 -13.09 -5.08
CA SER A 138 -2.74 -13.26 -6.24
C SER A 138 -3.36 -14.05 -7.41
N THR A 139 -4.45 -14.75 -7.15
CA THR A 139 -5.14 -15.61 -8.14
C THR A 139 -6.48 -15.06 -8.60
N GLN A 140 -6.94 -13.95 -8.03
CA GLN A 140 -8.27 -13.40 -8.31
C GLN A 140 -8.19 -12.06 -9.04
N ASP A 141 -8.92 -11.95 -10.14
CA ASP A 141 -9.23 -10.66 -10.76
C ASP A 141 -10.24 -9.91 -9.90
N ASN A 142 -10.17 -8.56 -9.91
CA ASN A 142 -11.10 -7.70 -9.18
C ASN A 142 -11.10 -7.91 -7.66
N PHE A 143 -9.99 -8.43 -7.11
CA PHE A 143 -9.76 -8.53 -5.68
C PHE A 143 -8.43 -7.87 -5.32
N TYR A 144 -8.46 -6.91 -4.40
CA TYR A 144 -7.30 -6.15 -3.98
C TYR A 144 -7.06 -6.34 -2.48
N LEU A 145 -5.82 -6.58 -2.12
CA LEU A 145 -5.41 -6.70 -0.72
C LEU A 145 -4.72 -5.41 -0.27
N TYR A 146 -5.29 -4.75 0.75
CA TYR A 146 -4.62 -3.65 1.44
C TYR A 146 -3.73 -4.20 2.56
N ASP A 147 -2.44 -3.90 2.52
CA ASP A 147 -1.48 -4.38 3.51
C ASP A 147 -1.50 -3.54 4.80
N LEU A 148 -2.47 -3.85 5.67
CA LEU A 148 -2.64 -3.23 6.97
C LEU A 148 -1.47 -3.60 7.91
N ASN A 149 -0.91 -4.80 7.76
CA ASN A 149 0.25 -5.26 8.52
C ASN A 149 1.48 -4.37 8.25
N ALA A 150 1.77 -4.10 6.96
CA ALA A 150 2.86 -3.19 6.61
C ALA A 150 2.58 -1.74 7.06
N ALA A 151 1.33 -1.29 7.04
CA ALA A 151 0.97 0.03 7.56
C ALA A 151 1.26 0.11 9.07
N ALA A 152 0.87 -0.91 9.85
CA ALA A 152 1.15 -1.00 11.28
C ALA A 152 2.67 -1.03 11.56
N ALA A 153 3.43 -1.80 10.78
CA ALA A 153 4.89 -1.88 10.92
C ALA A 153 5.59 -0.54 10.66
N ARG A 154 5.15 0.24 9.67
CA ARG A 154 5.70 1.57 9.36
C ARG A 154 5.44 2.60 10.45
N VAL A 155 4.26 2.56 11.04
CA VAL A 155 3.87 3.46 12.13
C VAL A 155 4.54 3.04 13.44
N GLY A 156 4.75 1.75 13.64
CA GLY A 156 5.21 1.13 14.86
C GLY A 156 4.07 0.76 15.81
N LEU A 157 4.14 -0.43 16.40
CA LEU A 157 3.05 -1.01 17.18
C LEU A 157 2.66 -0.19 18.42
N ASN A 158 3.61 0.49 19.04
CA ASN A 158 3.34 1.35 20.18
C ASN A 158 2.45 2.56 19.84
N THR A 159 2.53 3.04 18.61
CA THR A 159 1.67 4.12 18.11
C THR A 159 0.39 3.57 17.48
N TRP A 160 0.47 2.38 16.86
CA TRP A 160 -0.65 1.75 16.17
C TRP A 160 -1.79 1.39 17.11
N HIS A 161 -1.48 0.82 18.27
CA HIS A 161 -2.46 0.40 19.25
C HIS A 161 -2.66 1.45 20.36
N ASN A 162 -3.91 1.71 20.70
CA ASN A 162 -4.27 2.57 21.84
C ASN A 162 -5.35 1.86 22.68
N ARG A 163 -4.94 1.28 23.80
CA ARG A 163 -5.85 0.53 24.68
C ARG A 163 -6.99 1.38 25.24
N PHE A 164 -6.72 2.65 25.58
CA PHE A 164 -7.78 3.53 26.05
C PHE A 164 -8.85 3.74 24.99
N GLN A 165 -8.47 4.04 23.77
CA GLN A 165 -9.41 4.21 22.65
C GLN A 165 -10.14 2.91 22.32
N TYR A 166 -9.48 1.76 22.43
CA TYR A 166 -10.14 0.46 22.25
C TYR A 166 -11.19 0.21 23.32
N TYR A 167 -10.90 0.44 24.60
CA TYR A 167 -11.87 0.19 25.67
C TYR A 167 -13.00 1.20 25.68
N ALA A 168 -12.72 2.48 25.44
CA ALA A 168 -13.73 3.56 25.47
C ALA A 168 -14.62 3.58 24.21
N TYR A 169 -14.03 3.35 23.03
CA TYR A 169 -14.69 3.62 21.73
C TYR A 169 -14.70 2.42 20.78
N LYS A 170 -14.02 1.33 21.13
CA LYS A 170 -13.85 0.14 20.28
C LYS A 170 -13.08 0.45 18.98
N PHE A 171 -12.15 1.40 19.01
CA PHE A 171 -11.22 1.58 17.91
C PHE A 171 -10.25 0.41 17.83
N ALA A 172 -10.19 -0.24 16.68
CA ALA A 172 -9.29 -1.36 16.45
C ALA A 172 -7.81 -0.93 16.41
N MET A 173 -7.57 0.32 16.06
CA MET A 173 -6.25 0.96 16.03
C MET A 173 -6.36 2.40 16.55
N ASN A 174 -5.22 3.04 16.82
CA ASN A 174 -5.18 4.43 17.28
C ASN A 174 -5.85 5.35 16.25
N TYR A 175 -6.65 6.29 16.72
CA TYR A 175 -7.35 7.27 15.87
C TYR A 175 -6.39 8.05 14.96
N ASP A 176 -5.20 8.41 15.47
CA ASP A 176 -4.21 9.22 14.74
C ASP A 176 -3.60 8.51 13.52
N VAL A 177 -3.76 7.18 13.42
CA VAL A 177 -3.25 6.41 12.26
C VAL A 177 -4.30 6.21 11.17
N LEU A 178 -5.57 6.52 11.44
CA LEU A 178 -6.67 6.33 10.48
C LEU A 178 -6.46 7.09 9.16
N PRO A 179 -5.89 8.32 9.12
CA PRO A 179 -5.59 8.99 7.87
C PRO A 179 -4.63 8.18 6.98
N THR A 180 -3.61 7.55 7.56
CA THR A 180 -2.67 6.68 6.82
C THR A 180 -3.38 5.49 6.20
N VAL A 181 -4.28 4.86 6.96
CA VAL A 181 -5.08 3.72 6.49
C VAL A 181 -6.03 4.15 5.38
N ALA A 182 -6.78 5.22 5.57
CA ALA A 182 -7.73 5.75 4.59
C ALA A 182 -7.02 6.18 3.29
N HIS A 183 -5.86 6.83 3.38
CA HIS A 183 -5.04 7.18 2.23
C HIS A 183 -4.56 5.94 1.45
N GLY A 184 -4.13 4.89 2.16
CA GLY A 184 -3.72 3.63 1.55
C GLY A 184 -4.87 2.98 0.76
N ILE A 185 -6.06 2.93 1.34
CA ILE A 185 -7.28 2.41 0.69
C ILE A 185 -7.66 3.30 -0.51
N ALA A 186 -7.62 4.64 -0.36
CA ALA A 186 -7.89 5.57 -1.46
C ALA A 186 -6.96 5.33 -2.66
N ASN A 187 -5.68 5.02 -2.43
CA ASN A 187 -4.74 4.70 -3.49
C ASN A 187 -5.14 3.42 -4.25
N ILE A 188 -5.67 2.41 -3.58
CA ILE A 188 -6.21 1.22 -4.26
C ILE A 188 -7.44 1.59 -5.11
N VAL A 189 -8.37 2.37 -4.57
CA VAL A 189 -9.54 2.85 -5.34
C VAL A 189 -9.11 3.66 -6.58
N LYS A 190 -8.06 4.49 -6.45
CA LYS A 190 -7.47 5.22 -7.60
C LYS A 190 -6.92 4.27 -8.66
N VAL A 191 -6.29 3.15 -8.25
CA VAL A 191 -5.83 2.11 -9.18
C VAL A 191 -7.02 1.49 -9.92
N ILE A 192 -8.04 1.07 -9.20
CA ILE A 192 -9.27 0.46 -9.74
C ILE A 192 -9.92 1.37 -10.78
N LEU A 193 -9.95 2.68 -10.52
CA LEU A 193 -10.57 3.68 -11.41
C LEU A 193 -9.61 4.28 -12.45
N GLY A 194 -8.40 3.72 -12.62
CA GLY A 194 -7.42 4.20 -13.60
C GLY A 194 -6.88 5.60 -13.35
N LYS A 195 -6.96 6.11 -12.11
CA LYS A 195 -6.49 7.45 -11.70
C LYS A 195 -5.02 7.48 -11.26
N THR A 196 -4.24 6.46 -11.61
CA THR A 196 -2.82 6.39 -11.29
C THR A 196 -1.96 7.24 -12.21
N LYS A 197 -0.86 7.77 -11.68
CA LYS A 197 0.16 8.42 -12.49
C LYS A 197 0.95 7.36 -13.26
N LYS A 198 1.17 7.61 -14.57
CA LYS A 198 1.83 6.65 -15.47
C LYS A 198 3.20 7.13 -15.94
N CYS A 199 3.54 8.38 -15.68
CA CYS A 199 4.79 8.98 -16.10
C CYS A 199 5.44 9.71 -14.92
N LEU A 200 6.75 9.55 -14.79
CA LEU A 200 7.61 10.27 -13.86
C LEU A 200 8.54 11.16 -14.67
N VAL A 201 8.40 12.49 -14.50
CA VAL A 201 9.28 13.48 -15.11
C VAL A 201 10.29 13.91 -14.07
N LEU A 202 11.57 13.76 -14.38
CA LEU A 202 12.70 13.99 -13.48
C LEU A 202 13.53 15.18 -13.95
N ASP A 203 14.01 15.95 -12.99
CA ASP A 203 15.17 16.81 -13.17
C ASP A 203 16.45 15.99 -13.05
N LEU A 204 17.59 16.56 -13.35
CA LEU A 204 18.90 15.89 -13.30
C LEU A 204 19.73 16.37 -12.12
N ASP A 205 20.22 17.62 -12.18
CA ASP A 205 21.11 18.20 -11.19
C ASP A 205 20.47 18.27 -9.80
N ASN A 206 21.17 17.81 -8.78
CA ASN A 206 20.68 17.69 -7.41
C ASN A 206 19.35 16.88 -7.28
N THR A 207 19.08 16.03 -8.27
CA THR A 207 17.93 15.11 -8.31
C THR A 207 18.37 13.68 -8.59
N LEU A 208 19.00 13.40 -9.74
CA LEU A 208 19.53 12.08 -10.07
C LEU A 208 21.00 11.91 -9.65
N TRP A 209 21.71 13.01 -9.45
CA TRP A 209 23.07 13.09 -8.89
C TRP A 209 23.22 14.39 -8.12
N GLY A 210 24.21 14.47 -7.24
CA GLY A 210 24.56 15.70 -6.55
C GLY A 210 25.50 16.54 -7.41
N GLY A 211 25.33 17.86 -7.37
CA GLY A 211 26.10 18.79 -8.19
C GLY A 211 25.40 19.18 -9.50
N ILE A 212 26.10 19.95 -10.32
CA ILE A 212 25.64 20.51 -11.60
C ILE A 212 26.53 19.94 -12.70
N ILE A 213 25.98 19.10 -13.57
CA ILE A 213 26.78 18.38 -14.59
C ILE A 213 27.55 19.32 -15.53
N GLY A 214 26.98 20.49 -15.84
CA GLY A 214 27.59 21.48 -16.70
C GLY A 214 28.84 22.14 -16.10
N ASP A 215 28.92 22.24 -14.78
CA ASP A 215 30.00 22.88 -14.03
C ASP A 215 31.01 21.83 -13.52
N ASP A 216 30.51 20.75 -12.94
CA ASP A 216 31.32 19.74 -12.23
C ASP A 216 31.85 18.64 -13.19
N GLY A 217 31.21 18.47 -14.34
CA GLY A 217 31.52 17.38 -15.28
C GLY A 217 31.19 16.00 -14.74
N VAL A 218 31.35 14.97 -15.56
CA VAL A 218 30.99 13.57 -15.23
C VAL A 218 31.70 13.06 -13.97
N ASN A 219 32.98 13.43 -13.77
CA ASN A 219 33.77 12.96 -12.63
C ASN A 219 33.55 13.79 -11.36
N GLY A 220 32.86 14.93 -11.44
CA GLY A 220 32.63 15.83 -10.30
C GLY A 220 31.24 15.70 -9.70
N ILE A 221 30.31 15.07 -10.40
CA ILE A 221 28.94 14.82 -9.83
C ILE A 221 29.00 13.76 -8.73
N ALA A 222 28.20 13.95 -7.68
CA ALA A 222 28.13 13.02 -6.57
C ALA A 222 27.14 11.88 -6.87
N ILE A 223 27.67 10.71 -7.21
CA ILE A 223 26.96 9.45 -7.41
C ILE A 223 27.94 8.31 -7.10
N GLY A 224 27.45 7.14 -6.65
CA GLY A 224 28.28 5.99 -6.26
C GLY A 224 28.21 5.71 -4.77
N HIS A 225 29.32 5.25 -4.19
CA HIS A 225 29.40 4.81 -2.79
C HIS A 225 30.45 5.57 -1.95
N GLU A 226 31.08 6.60 -2.50
CA GLU A 226 32.18 7.29 -1.85
C GLU A 226 31.73 8.19 -0.68
N THR A 227 30.51 8.70 -0.75
CA THR A 227 29.92 9.52 0.31
C THR A 227 28.47 9.13 0.57
N PRO A 228 27.94 9.36 1.80
CA PRO A 228 26.52 9.11 2.09
C PRO A 228 25.57 9.84 1.14
N GLN A 229 25.95 11.03 0.67
CA GLN A 229 25.16 11.79 -0.28
C GLN A 229 25.15 11.13 -1.67
N ALA A 230 26.31 10.70 -2.17
CA ALA A 230 26.42 10.00 -3.45
C ALA A 230 25.63 8.67 -3.42
N GLU A 231 25.71 7.94 -2.31
CA GLU A 231 24.96 6.71 -2.11
C GLU A 231 23.45 6.95 -2.14
N ALA A 232 22.95 8.03 -1.53
CA ALA A 232 21.53 8.39 -1.56
C ALA A 232 21.01 8.63 -3.00
N TYR A 233 21.80 9.30 -3.86
CA TYR A 233 21.43 9.48 -5.27
C TYR A 233 21.43 8.15 -6.03
N THR A 234 22.41 7.28 -5.76
CA THR A 234 22.46 5.95 -6.36
C THR A 234 21.26 5.11 -5.98
N GLU A 235 20.87 5.11 -4.70
CA GLU A 235 19.65 4.43 -4.22
C GLU A 235 18.39 5.02 -4.86
N PHE A 236 18.32 6.34 -5.02
CA PHE A 236 17.20 6.96 -5.71
C PHE A 236 17.11 6.51 -7.18
N GLN A 237 18.24 6.44 -7.89
CA GLN A 237 18.25 5.91 -9.27
C GLN A 237 17.77 4.44 -9.32
N ARG A 238 18.17 3.59 -8.35
CA ARG A 238 17.68 2.21 -8.25
C ARG A 238 16.16 2.16 -8.06
N TYR A 239 15.64 3.03 -7.20
CA TYR A 239 14.18 3.15 -7.01
C TYR A 239 13.46 3.57 -8.29
N VAL A 240 13.99 4.56 -9.02
CA VAL A 240 13.44 5.02 -10.30
C VAL A 240 13.46 3.89 -11.34
N LEU A 241 14.54 3.10 -11.39
CA LEU A 241 14.65 1.94 -12.28
C LEU A 241 13.56 0.89 -11.96
N GLN A 242 13.32 0.60 -10.68
CA GLN A 242 12.24 -0.29 -10.25
C GLN A 242 10.86 0.24 -10.66
N LEU A 243 10.62 1.55 -10.64
CA LEU A 243 9.39 2.13 -11.15
C LEU A 243 9.22 1.90 -12.65
N LYS A 244 10.31 2.05 -13.44
CA LYS A 244 10.32 1.73 -14.87
C LYS A 244 9.97 0.27 -15.13
N GLU A 245 10.59 -0.66 -14.39
CA GLU A 245 10.33 -2.10 -14.47
C GLU A 245 8.86 -2.44 -14.16
N ARG A 246 8.21 -1.65 -13.32
CA ARG A 246 6.78 -1.74 -13.02
C ARG A 246 5.89 -1.09 -14.08
N GLY A 247 6.46 -0.54 -15.17
CA GLY A 247 5.72 0.06 -16.28
C GLY A 247 5.48 1.57 -16.15
N VAL A 248 6.17 2.27 -15.22
CA VAL A 248 6.14 3.74 -15.17
C VAL A 248 7.04 4.29 -16.27
N ILE A 249 6.50 5.17 -17.10
CA ILE A 249 7.26 5.86 -18.15
C ILE A 249 8.17 6.90 -17.48
N LEU A 250 9.45 6.91 -17.87
CA LEU A 250 10.40 7.90 -17.39
C LEU A 250 10.64 8.98 -18.45
N ALA A 251 10.71 10.23 -18.01
CA ALA A 251 11.06 11.38 -18.85
C ALA A 251 11.99 12.33 -18.08
N VAL A 252 12.85 13.03 -18.81
CA VAL A 252 13.73 14.07 -18.28
C VAL A 252 13.22 15.45 -18.69
N CYS A 253 13.23 16.39 -17.74
CA CYS A 253 13.03 17.81 -17.98
C CYS A 253 14.03 18.61 -17.15
N SER A 254 15.14 19.00 -17.73
CA SER A 254 16.25 19.68 -17.07
C SER A 254 16.68 20.95 -17.79
N LYS A 255 17.28 21.89 -17.03
CA LYS A 255 17.94 23.08 -17.55
C LYS A 255 19.43 22.83 -17.71
N ASN A 256 19.78 22.19 -18.80
CA ASN A 256 21.14 21.82 -19.18
C ASN A 256 21.29 21.84 -20.71
N GLU A 257 22.50 21.90 -21.22
CA GLU A 257 22.78 21.51 -22.59
C GLU A 257 22.59 19.98 -22.75
N ASP A 258 21.97 19.54 -23.86
CA ASP A 258 21.58 18.13 -24.06
C ASP A 258 22.76 17.17 -23.93
N ASP A 259 23.90 17.50 -24.58
CA ASP A 259 25.11 16.65 -24.53
C ASP A 259 25.65 16.53 -23.09
N ALA A 260 25.71 17.64 -22.35
CA ALA A 260 26.16 17.65 -20.97
C ALA A 260 25.22 16.83 -20.09
N ALA A 261 23.91 17.01 -20.23
CA ALA A 261 22.89 16.26 -19.50
C ALA A 261 23.04 14.74 -19.71
N ARG A 262 23.22 14.32 -20.98
CA ARG A 262 23.38 12.89 -21.31
C ARG A 262 24.70 12.33 -20.82
N SER A 263 25.75 13.13 -20.76
CA SER A 263 27.07 12.69 -20.28
C SER A 263 27.04 12.22 -18.83
N GLY A 264 26.16 12.78 -17.97
CA GLY A 264 26.00 12.34 -16.58
C GLY A 264 25.64 10.86 -16.44
N PHE A 265 24.90 10.30 -17.40
CA PHE A 265 24.53 8.88 -17.43
C PHE A 265 25.68 7.95 -17.87
N THR A 266 26.82 8.52 -18.31
CA THR A 266 28.04 7.75 -18.63
C THR A 266 28.91 7.50 -17.40
N HIS A 267 28.61 8.14 -16.27
CA HIS A 267 29.31 7.88 -15.01
C HIS A 267 29.29 6.37 -14.68
N PRO A 268 30.45 5.77 -14.27
CA PRO A 268 30.52 4.32 -13.99
C PRO A 268 29.47 3.81 -13.01
N ASP A 269 29.17 4.61 -11.98
CA ASP A 269 28.21 4.27 -10.92
C ASP A 269 26.77 4.68 -11.26
N SER A 270 26.51 5.24 -12.45
CA SER A 270 25.13 5.55 -12.86
C SER A 270 24.32 4.29 -13.11
N VAL A 271 23.27 4.12 -12.32
CA VAL A 271 22.32 3.00 -12.43
C VAL A 271 21.40 3.18 -13.63
N LEU A 272 20.85 4.37 -13.80
CA LEU A 272 20.06 4.75 -14.96
C LEU A 272 20.95 5.07 -16.15
N LYS A 273 20.45 4.82 -17.35
CA LYS A 273 21.05 5.18 -18.63
C LYS A 273 20.16 6.16 -19.38
N ALA A 274 20.72 6.94 -20.28
CA ALA A 274 19.95 7.90 -21.08
C ALA A 274 18.80 7.23 -21.86
N ASP A 275 18.98 5.98 -22.29
CA ASP A 275 17.98 5.18 -23.01
C ASP A 275 16.83 4.65 -22.11
N ASP A 276 16.92 4.83 -20.80
CA ASP A 276 15.82 4.49 -19.89
C ASP A 276 14.67 5.49 -19.99
N PHE A 277 14.90 6.65 -20.58
CA PHE A 277 13.94 7.75 -20.69
C PHE A 277 13.31 7.79 -22.08
N VAL A 278 11.98 7.75 -22.15
CA VAL A 278 11.20 7.82 -23.39
C VAL A 278 11.22 9.24 -24.00
N ALA A 279 11.29 10.25 -23.13
CA ALA A 279 11.43 11.65 -23.53
C ALA A 279 12.56 12.31 -22.76
N PHE A 280 13.39 13.10 -23.46
CA PHE A 280 14.55 13.76 -22.89
C PHE A 280 14.57 15.22 -23.37
N LYS A 281 14.21 16.14 -22.47
CA LYS A 281 14.18 17.59 -22.73
C LYS A 281 15.20 18.29 -21.82
N ALA A 282 16.42 18.43 -22.31
CA ALA A 282 17.47 19.22 -21.67
C ALA A 282 17.72 20.47 -22.52
N ASN A 283 17.27 21.61 -22.04
CA ASN A 283 17.45 22.92 -22.69
C ASN A 283 17.11 24.04 -21.71
N TRP A 284 17.34 25.28 -22.09
CA TRP A 284 17.11 26.47 -21.27
C TRP A 284 15.68 27.04 -21.35
N ASN A 285 14.78 26.39 -22.07
CA ASN A 285 13.38 26.81 -22.10
C ASN A 285 12.71 26.64 -20.73
N PRO A 286 11.64 27.37 -20.43
CA PRO A 286 10.89 27.14 -19.21
C PRO A 286 10.38 25.71 -19.10
N LYS A 287 10.56 25.07 -17.92
CA LYS A 287 10.18 23.66 -17.71
C LYS A 287 8.70 23.37 -18.03
N ASN A 288 7.81 24.33 -17.75
CA ASN A 288 6.39 24.18 -18.05
C ASN A 288 6.08 24.09 -19.56
N VAL A 289 6.93 24.64 -20.42
CA VAL A 289 6.83 24.49 -21.88
C VAL A 289 7.27 23.09 -22.27
N ASN A 290 8.47 22.67 -21.82
CA ASN A 290 9.01 21.34 -22.12
C ASN A 290 8.13 20.18 -21.65
N ILE A 291 7.37 20.36 -20.54
CA ILE A 291 6.47 19.32 -20.00
C ILE A 291 5.16 19.24 -20.81
N ARG A 292 4.75 20.31 -21.49
CA ARG A 292 3.54 20.32 -22.33
C ARG A 292 3.74 19.70 -23.69
N ASP A 293 4.95 19.79 -24.22
CA ASP A 293 5.39 19.20 -25.49
C ASP A 293 5.59 17.68 -25.39
#